data_6857d994dee2bb240362b4880503d8db
#
_entry.id   6857d994dee2bb240362b4880503d8db
#
_cell.length_a   1.000
_cell.length_b   1.000
_cell.length_c   1.000
_cell.angle_alpha   90.00
_cell.angle_beta   90.00
_cell.angle_gamma   90.00
#
_symmetry.space_group_name_H-M   'P 1'
#
loop_
_entity.id
_entity.type
_entity.pdbx_description
1 polymer ?
#
loop_
_entity_poly.entity_id
_entity_poly.type
_entity_poly.pdbx_seq_one_letter_code
_entity_poly.pdbx_strand_id
1 'polypeptide(L)'
;MLRVVLVDDEKLARLGMRQLLAAHPEIQVVGEAARVSAAAELIRAEKPDAVFLDIQMPGASGFELLGQWDAAPKVVFVTAHSEHAARAFDVQAVDYLLKPVHPARLADTVNRLTAACANTADAAPYKRGDRICLRTPERTLVTELAEIAALEAEGDFTRFYIAGK
;
A
#
# COMPACT_ATOMS: atom_id res chain seq x y z
N MET A 1 6.68 -15.42 5.36
CA MET A 1 7.64 -14.73 4.46
C MET A 1 6.81 -13.90 3.51
N LEU A 2 6.99 -12.58 3.51
CA LEU A 2 6.25 -11.66 2.66
C LEU A 2 6.83 -11.64 1.24
N ARG A 3 5.97 -11.86 0.26
CA ARG A 3 6.33 -11.84 -1.16
C ARG A 3 6.23 -10.41 -1.68
N VAL A 4 7.31 -9.88 -2.21
CA VAL A 4 7.35 -8.50 -2.68
C VAL A 4 7.81 -8.39 -4.13
N VAL A 5 7.30 -7.39 -4.83
CA VAL A 5 7.71 -7.01 -6.19
C VAL A 5 8.41 -5.65 -6.13
N LEU A 6 9.49 -5.49 -6.89
CA LEU A 6 10.20 -4.23 -7.07
C LEU A 6 9.81 -3.60 -8.41
N VAL A 7 9.39 -2.35 -8.39
CA VAL A 7 8.97 -1.61 -9.59
C VAL A 7 9.72 -0.29 -9.66
N ASP A 8 10.64 -0.17 -10.61
CA ASP A 8 11.52 0.98 -10.79
C ASP A 8 12.13 0.89 -12.19
N ASP A 9 12.18 1.94 -12.97
CA ASP A 9 12.77 1.89 -14.31
C ASP A 9 14.30 1.79 -14.28
N GLU A 10 14.93 2.27 -13.20
CA GLU A 10 16.38 2.22 -13.02
C GLU A 10 16.84 0.84 -12.53
N LYS A 11 17.58 0.11 -13.38
CA LYS A 11 18.12 -1.21 -13.03
C LYS A 11 19.00 -1.17 -11.77
N LEU A 12 19.79 -0.12 -11.59
CA LEU A 12 20.70 0.00 -10.43
C LEU A 12 19.92 0.24 -9.14
N ALA A 13 18.81 0.99 -9.19
CA ALA A 13 17.94 1.19 -8.04
C ALA A 13 17.29 -0.13 -7.61
N ARG A 14 16.78 -0.94 -8.56
CA ARG A 14 16.25 -2.29 -8.25
C ARG A 14 17.30 -3.20 -7.65
N LEU A 15 18.52 -3.22 -8.21
CA LEU A 15 19.62 -4.03 -7.68
C LEU A 15 19.98 -3.61 -6.26
N GLY A 16 20.09 -2.31 -5.99
CA GLY A 16 20.37 -1.77 -4.66
C GLY A 16 19.28 -2.15 -3.65
N MET A 17 18.01 -2.00 -4.04
CA MET A 17 16.88 -2.38 -3.19
C MET A 17 16.88 -3.89 -2.89
N ARG A 18 17.13 -4.74 -3.90
CA ARG A 18 17.27 -6.18 -3.70
C ARG A 18 18.38 -6.54 -2.70
N GLN A 19 19.54 -5.87 -2.79
CA GLN A 19 20.65 -6.09 -1.86
C GLN A 19 20.27 -5.68 -0.43
N LEU A 20 19.61 -4.55 -0.27
CA LEU A 20 19.13 -4.09 1.04
C LEU A 20 18.10 -5.06 1.63
N LEU A 21 17.13 -5.51 0.83
CA LEU A 21 16.10 -6.47 1.26
C LEU A 21 16.65 -7.85 1.56
N ALA A 22 17.80 -8.25 1.00
CA ALA A 22 18.43 -9.53 1.30
C ALA A 22 18.88 -9.67 2.78
N ALA A 23 19.01 -8.54 3.50
CA ALA A 23 19.28 -8.55 4.94
C ALA A 23 18.01 -8.85 5.79
N HIS A 24 16.85 -8.96 5.18
CA HIS A 24 15.55 -9.16 5.82
C HIS A 24 14.97 -10.53 5.46
N PRO A 25 15.21 -11.59 6.26
CA PRO A 25 14.80 -12.96 5.94
C PRO A 25 13.28 -13.14 5.85
N GLU A 26 12.50 -12.23 6.43
CA GLU A 26 11.05 -12.18 6.33
C GLU A 26 10.54 -11.74 4.96
N ILE A 27 11.39 -11.15 4.10
CA ILE A 27 11.04 -10.64 2.77
C ILE A 27 11.58 -11.57 1.68
N GLN A 28 10.74 -11.87 0.69
CA GLN A 28 11.10 -12.57 -0.53
C GLN A 28 10.77 -11.71 -1.75
N VAL A 29 11.78 -11.28 -2.50
CA VAL A 29 11.57 -10.61 -3.78
C VAL A 29 11.20 -11.65 -4.83
N VAL A 30 9.93 -11.64 -5.26
CA VAL A 30 9.38 -12.62 -6.22
C VAL A 30 9.43 -12.13 -7.67
N GLY A 31 9.69 -10.83 -7.89
CA GLY A 31 9.81 -10.29 -9.24
C GLY A 31 10.23 -8.84 -9.27
N GLU A 32 10.61 -8.39 -10.48
CA GLU A 32 11.00 -7.01 -10.76
C GLU A 32 10.35 -6.53 -12.06
N ALA A 33 9.94 -5.28 -12.11
CA ALA A 33 9.43 -4.63 -13.32
C ALA A 33 10.07 -3.25 -13.50
N ALA A 34 10.30 -2.89 -14.76
CA ALA A 34 10.88 -1.59 -15.13
C ALA A 34 9.84 -0.63 -15.73
N ARG A 35 8.56 -1.02 -15.78
CA ARG A 35 7.46 -0.24 -16.37
C ARG A 35 6.15 -0.60 -15.69
N VAL A 36 5.23 0.35 -15.64
CA VAL A 36 3.89 0.19 -15.06
C VAL A 36 3.12 -1.00 -15.68
N SER A 37 3.14 -1.15 -17.03
CA SER A 37 2.44 -2.26 -17.70
C SER A 37 2.98 -3.63 -17.29
N ALA A 38 4.30 -3.80 -17.29
CA ALA A 38 4.94 -5.04 -16.87
C ALA A 38 4.70 -5.32 -15.35
N ALA A 39 4.68 -4.27 -14.53
CA ALA A 39 4.35 -4.40 -13.11
C ALA A 39 2.91 -4.89 -12.90
N ALA A 40 1.94 -4.37 -13.65
CA ALA A 40 0.54 -4.79 -13.56
C ALA A 40 0.37 -6.29 -13.90
N GLU A 41 1.03 -6.77 -14.95
CA GLU A 41 1.02 -8.18 -15.33
C GLU A 41 1.68 -9.07 -14.27
N LEU A 42 2.85 -8.65 -13.79
CA LEU A 42 3.62 -9.36 -12.77
C LEU A 42 2.85 -9.47 -11.44
N ILE A 43 2.24 -8.38 -10.99
CA ILE A 43 1.45 -8.36 -9.76
C ILE A 43 0.22 -9.27 -9.86
N ARG A 44 -0.44 -9.29 -11.02
CA ARG A 44 -1.57 -10.19 -11.26
C ARG A 44 -1.16 -11.66 -11.25
N ALA A 45 0.02 -11.98 -11.81
CA ALA A 45 0.54 -13.34 -11.87
C ALA A 45 1.05 -13.83 -10.52
N GLU A 46 1.87 -13.01 -9.84
CA GLU A 46 2.57 -13.39 -8.60
C GLU A 46 1.74 -13.19 -7.34
N LYS A 47 0.73 -12.31 -7.38
CA LYS A 47 -0.11 -11.92 -6.22
C LYS A 47 0.76 -11.62 -4.99
N PRO A 48 1.67 -10.64 -5.07
CA PRO A 48 2.56 -10.32 -3.97
C PRO A 48 1.79 -9.70 -2.79
N ASP A 49 2.35 -9.82 -1.60
CA ASP A 49 1.83 -9.16 -0.40
C ASP A 49 2.07 -7.65 -0.44
N ALA A 50 3.18 -7.24 -1.07
CA ALA A 50 3.53 -5.82 -1.19
C ALA A 50 4.33 -5.49 -2.45
N VAL A 51 4.36 -4.19 -2.78
CA VAL A 51 5.13 -3.62 -3.89
C VAL A 51 5.96 -2.46 -3.39
N PHE A 52 7.26 -2.48 -3.69
CA PHE A 52 8.14 -1.33 -3.60
C PHE A 52 8.11 -0.63 -4.96
N LEU A 53 7.59 0.59 -5.01
CA LEU A 53 7.17 1.25 -6.24
C LEU A 53 7.82 2.62 -6.38
N ASP A 54 8.55 2.85 -7.48
CA ASP A 54 8.92 4.22 -7.84
C ASP A 54 7.69 4.97 -8.39
N ILE A 55 7.62 6.24 -8.06
CA ILE A 55 6.56 7.14 -8.51
C ILE A 55 6.82 7.61 -9.93
N GLN A 56 8.07 7.97 -10.24
CA GLN A 56 8.43 8.53 -11.54
C GLN A 56 9.06 7.48 -12.42
N MET A 57 8.29 7.01 -13.39
CA MET A 57 8.76 6.10 -14.43
C MET A 57 8.41 6.65 -15.81
N PRO A 58 9.23 6.38 -16.85
CA PRO A 58 8.95 6.82 -18.20
C PRO A 58 7.58 6.37 -18.70
N GLY A 59 6.77 7.32 -19.13
CA GLY A 59 5.48 7.07 -19.79
C GLY A 59 4.29 6.87 -18.85
N ALA A 60 4.48 6.65 -17.55
CA ALA A 60 3.39 6.54 -16.59
C ALA A 60 3.87 6.78 -15.15
N SER A 61 3.01 7.32 -14.31
CA SER A 61 3.26 7.47 -12.89
C SER A 61 3.00 6.15 -12.13
N GLY A 62 3.82 5.85 -11.11
CA GLY A 62 3.54 4.74 -10.19
C GLY A 62 2.15 4.82 -9.54
N PHE A 63 1.59 6.02 -9.39
CA PHE A 63 0.22 6.19 -8.90
C PHE A 63 -0.85 5.61 -9.85
N GLU A 64 -0.59 5.57 -11.15
CA GLU A 64 -1.52 5.00 -12.13
C GLU A 64 -1.65 3.48 -12.00
N LEU A 65 -0.63 2.84 -11.40
CA LEU A 65 -0.65 1.40 -11.13
C LEU A 65 -1.68 1.04 -10.06
N LEU A 66 -1.91 1.93 -9.08
CA LEU A 66 -2.76 1.65 -7.92
C LEU A 66 -4.23 1.38 -8.26
N GLY A 67 -4.73 1.99 -9.33
CA GLY A 67 -6.12 1.79 -9.81
C GLY A 67 -6.35 0.54 -10.66
N GLN A 68 -5.30 -0.28 -10.90
CA GLN A 68 -5.36 -1.41 -11.84
C GLN A 68 -5.50 -2.77 -11.16
N TRP A 69 -5.69 -2.83 -9.85
CA TRP A 69 -5.70 -4.07 -9.07
C TRP A 69 -7.06 -4.37 -8.47
N ASP A 70 -7.57 -5.60 -8.67
CA ASP A 70 -8.78 -6.11 -8.02
C ASP A 70 -8.55 -6.38 -6.52
N ALA A 71 -7.34 -6.84 -6.17
CA ALA A 71 -6.85 -7.01 -4.80
C ALA A 71 -5.51 -6.31 -4.68
N ALA A 72 -5.51 -5.12 -4.09
CA ALA A 72 -4.33 -4.29 -4.00
C ALA A 72 -3.30 -4.85 -3.00
N PRO A 73 -2.05 -5.11 -3.43
CA PRO A 73 -0.95 -5.37 -2.50
C PRO A 73 -0.69 -4.13 -1.65
N LYS A 74 -0.03 -4.29 -0.52
CA LYS A 74 0.47 -3.15 0.25
C LYS A 74 1.52 -2.39 -0.56
N VAL A 75 1.51 -1.06 -0.47
CA VAL A 75 2.42 -0.22 -1.26
C VAL A 75 3.42 0.48 -0.36
N VAL A 76 4.69 0.42 -0.76
CA VAL A 76 5.78 1.24 -0.23
C VAL A 76 6.36 2.03 -1.40
N PHE A 77 6.25 3.35 -1.36
CA PHE A 77 6.89 4.18 -2.37
C PHE A 77 8.39 4.32 -2.13
N VAL A 78 9.17 4.27 -3.22
CA VAL A 78 10.64 4.43 -3.19
C VAL A 78 11.02 5.38 -4.32
N THR A 79 11.29 6.64 -4.04
CA THR A 79 11.49 7.66 -5.06
C THR A 79 12.56 8.68 -4.68
N ALA A 80 13.09 9.40 -5.67
CA ALA A 80 13.99 10.53 -5.44
C ALA A 80 13.25 11.83 -5.06
N HIS A 81 11.91 11.86 -5.15
CA HIS A 81 11.09 13.07 -5.07
C HIS A 81 10.33 13.15 -3.75
N SER A 82 10.61 14.17 -2.94
CA SER A 82 9.94 14.39 -1.65
C SER A 82 8.54 15.01 -1.75
N GLU A 83 8.24 15.69 -2.86
CA GLU A 83 6.99 16.43 -3.10
C GLU A 83 5.75 15.53 -3.19
N HIS A 84 5.92 14.24 -3.44
CA HIS A 84 4.81 13.28 -3.56
C HIS A 84 4.40 12.62 -2.24
N ALA A 85 5.09 12.93 -1.13
CA ALA A 85 4.82 12.29 0.16
C ALA A 85 3.38 12.50 0.66
N ALA A 86 2.81 13.69 0.46
CA ALA A 86 1.41 13.98 0.82
C ALA A 86 0.44 13.07 0.05
N ARG A 87 0.63 12.94 -1.27
CA ARG A 87 -0.20 12.07 -2.11
C ARG A 87 -0.06 10.58 -1.77
N ALA A 88 1.13 10.14 -1.36
CA ALA A 88 1.33 8.76 -0.89
C ALA A 88 0.49 8.46 0.37
N PHE A 89 0.28 9.45 1.22
CA PHE A 89 -0.59 9.35 2.39
C PHE A 89 -2.06 9.18 1.99
N ASP A 90 -2.53 9.93 0.98
CA ASP A 90 -3.92 9.85 0.50
C ASP A 90 -4.27 8.47 -0.04
N VAL A 91 -3.31 7.76 -0.65
CA VAL A 91 -3.51 6.41 -1.19
C VAL A 91 -3.21 5.29 -0.17
N GLN A 92 -3.08 5.63 1.11
CA GLN A 92 -2.85 4.69 2.21
C GLN A 92 -1.61 3.78 2.01
N ALA A 93 -0.54 4.33 1.43
CA ALA A 93 0.74 3.63 1.36
C ALA A 93 1.23 3.27 2.77
N VAL A 94 1.85 2.11 2.93
CA VAL A 94 2.42 1.67 4.21
C VAL A 94 3.57 2.58 4.61
N ASP A 95 4.38 3.00 3.63
CA ASP A 95 5.51 3.87 3.87
C ASP A 95 5.96 4.60 2.60
N TYR A 96 6.88 5.56 2.81
CA TYR A 96 7.49 6.39 1.79
C TYR A 96 8.99 6.49 2.03
N LEU A 97 9.80 6.01 1.09
CA LEU A 97 11.26 5.99 1.17
C LEU A 97 11.86 6.93 0.14
N LEU A 98 12.75 7.79 0.58
CA LEU A 98 13.54 8.64 -0.32
C LEU A 98 14.83 7.90 -0.74
N LYS A 99 15.14 7.96 -2.03
CA LYS A 99 16.43 7.52 -2.57
C LYS A 99 17.53 8.54 -2.23
N PRO A 100 18.74 8.13 -1.81
CA PRO A 100 19.17 6.74 -1.58
C PRO A 100 18.56 6.16 -0.30
N VAL A 101 18.06 4.93 -0.39
CA VAL A 101 17.41 4.26 0.74
C VAL A 101 18.44 3.89 1.81
N HIS A 102 18.23 4.38 3.00
CA HIS A 102 19.09 4.07 4.13
C HIS A 102 18.69 2.73 4.79
N PRO A 103 19.63 1.81 5.12
CA PRO A 103 19.32 0.50 5.69
C PRO A 103 18.44 0.56 6.95
N ALA A 104 18.73 1.46 7.88
CA ALA A 104 17.92 1.61 9.11
C ALA A 104 16.47 2.02 8.80
N ARG A 105 16.28 2.93 7.82
CA ARG A 105 14.94 3.38 7.41
C ARG A 105 14.16 2.27 6.73
N LEU A 106 14.85 1.43 5.93
CA LEU A 106 14.24 0.24 5.33
C LEU A 106 13.81 -0.78 6.39
N ALA A 107 14.61 -0.99 7.44
CA ALA A 107 14.24 -1.89 8.53
C ALA A 107 12.95 -1.46 9.24
N ASP A 108 12.77 -0.16 9.50
CA ASP A 108 11.52 0.38 10.03
C ASP A 108 10.33 0.15 9.09
N THR A 109 10.56 0.32 7.78
CA THR A 109 9.55 0.06 6.75
C THR A 109 9.14 -1.41 6.69
N VAL A 110 10.11 -2.33 6.75
CA VAL A 110 9.85 -3.78 6.77
C VAL A 110 9.03 -4.18 8.01
N ASN A 111 9.33 -3.62 9.17
CA ASN A 111 8.53 -3.84 10.37
C ASN A 111 7.08 -3.36 10.21
N ARG A 112 6.87 -2.16 9.66
CA ARG A 112 5.52 -1.63 9.38
C ARG A 112 4.78 -2.49 8.36
N LEU A 113 5.47 -2.91 7.31
CA LEU A 113 4.91 -3.74 6.25
C LEU A 113 4.46 -5.10 6.80
N THR A 114 5.30 -5.74 7.62
CA THR A 114 4.98 -7.00 8.28
C THR A 114 3.74 -6.87 9.17
N ALA A 115 3.66 -5.81 9.96
CA ALA A 115 2.48 -5.54 10.79
C ALA A 115 1.22 -5.27 9.94
N ALA A 116 1.34 -4.51 8.85
CA ALA A 116 0.23 -4.20 7.96
C ALA A 116 -0.31 -5.43 7.21
N CYS A 117 0.57 -6.38 6.86
CA CYS A 117 0.17 -7.63 6.23
C CYS A 117 -0.42 -8.64 7.23
N ALA A 118 0.10 -8.68 8.46
CA ALA A 118 -0.47 -9.53 9.52
C ALA A 118 -1.92 -9.12 9.84
N ASN A 119 -2.18 -7.82 9.96
CA ASN A 119 -3.53 -7.29 10.23
C ASN A 119 -4.55 -7.57 9.10
N THR A 120 -4.08 -7.84 7.88
CA THR A 120 -4.97 -8.24 6.76
C THR A 120 -5.30 -9.72 6.78
N ALA A 121 -4.42 -10.56 7.32
CA ALA A 121 -4.67 -12.00 7.47
C ALA A 121 -5.66 -12.30 8.61
N ASP A 122 -5.73 -11.43 9.61
CA ASP A 122 -6.67 -11.51 10.76
C ASP A 122 -7.95 -10.67 10.57
N ALA A 123 -8.20 -10.11 9.41
CA ALA A 123 -9.48 -9.48 9.08
C ALA A 123 -10.54 -10.60 8.95
N ALA A 124 -10.89 -11.19 10.08
CA ALA A 124 -12.13 -11.93 10.20
C ALA A 124 -13.27 -11.03 9.69
N PRO A 125 -14.22 -11.55 8.90
CA PRO A 125 -15.30 -10.72 8.39
C PRO A 125 -15.95 -10.01 9.58
N TYR A 126 -16.08 -8.68 9.47
CA TYR A 126 -16.70 -7.87 10.50
C TYR A 126 -18.00 -8.48 10.96
N LYS A 127 -18.18 -8.66 12.28
CA LYS A 127 -19.41 -9.15 12.85
C LYS A 127 -20.35 -7.99 13.13
N ARG A 128 -21.64 -8.27 13.16
CA ARG A 128 -22.69 -7.26 13.32
C ARG A 128 -22.56 -6.39 14.58
N GLY A 129 -21.86 -6.85 15.60
CA GLY A 129 -21.57 -6.13 16.85
C GLY A 129 -20.20 -5.44 16.91
N ASP A 130 -19.41 -5.51 15.84
CA ASP A 130 -18.10 -4.86 15.82
C ASP A 130 -18.25 -3.35 15.77
N ARG A 131 -17.42 -2.66 16.53
CA ARG A 131 -17.34 -1.20 16.51
C ARG A 131 -16.37 -0.73 15.45
N ILE A 132 -16.80 0.20 14.64
CA ILE A 132 -15.97 0.86 13.63
C ILE A 132 -15.75 2.32 13.98
N CYS A 133 -14.59 2.81 13.60
CA CYS A 133 -14.17 4.17 13.84
C CYS A 133 -14.24 4.95 12.51
N LEU A 134 -15.22 5.82 12.37
CA LEU A 134 -15.40 6.67 11.19
C LEU A 134 -14.71 8.00 11.44
N ARG A 135 -13.71 8.34 10.64
CA ARG A 135 -13.04 9.64 10.71
C ARG A 135 -13.67 10.58 9.68
N THR A 136 -14.17 11.70 10.16
CA THR A 136 -14.58 12.84 9.33
C THR A 136 -13.61 14.00 9.52
N PRO A 137 -13.59 15.02 8.67
CA PRO A 137 -12.74 16.20 8.85
C PRO A 137 -12.98 16.93 10.19
N GLU A 138 -14.18 16.82 10.75
CA GLU A 138 -14.59 17.55 11.95
C GLU A 138 -14.47 16.71 13.24
N ARG A 139 -14.66 15.39 13.14
CA ARG A 139 -14.71 14.51 14.32
C ARG A 139 -14.45 13.03 13.99
N THR A 140 -14.13 12.27 15.01
CA THR A 140 -14.12 10.81 14.97
C THR A 140 -15.40 10.28 15.58
N LEU A 141 -16.13 9.44 14.84
CA LEU A 141 -17.33 8.74 15.30
C LEU A 141 -17.02 7.27 15.52
N VAL A 142 -17.40 6.74 16.67
CA VAL A 142 -17.36 5.30 16.93
C VAL A 142 -18.80 4.79 16.92
N THR A 143 -19.09 3.87 16.01
CA THR A 143 -20.45 3.29 15.88
C THR A 143 -20.34 1.77 15.71
N GLU A 144 -21.42 1.04 15.98
CA GLU A 144 -21.47 -0.39 15.69
C GLU A 144 -21.78 -0.63 14.22
N LEU A 145 -21.19 -1.66 13.64
CA LEU A 145 -21.45 -2.00 12.24
C LEU A 145 -22.95 -2.25 11.98
N ALA A 146 -23.65 -2.76 13.00
CA ALA A 146 -25.10 -3.00 12.95
C ALA A 146 -25.94 -1.73 12.81
N GLU A 147 -25.40 -0.58 13.20
CA GLU A 147 -26.07 0.74 13.11
C GLU A 147 -25.93 1.39 11.73
N ILE A 148 -25.07 0.86 10.86
CA ILE A 148 -24.90 1.39 9.50
C ILE A 148 -26.02 0.83 8.64
N ALA A 149 -26.92 1.73 8.24
CA ALA A 149 -28.08 1.42 7.40
C ALA A 149 -27.71 1.34 5.90
N ALA A 150 -26.83 2.23 5.44
CA ALA A 150 -26.38 2.27 4.05
C ALA A 150 -25.01 2.90 3.91
N LEU A 151 -24.33 2.57 2.81
CA LEU A 151 -23.07 3.17 2.35
C LEU A 151 -23.29 3.67 0.92
N GLU A 152 -22.92 4.90 0.65
CA GLU A 152 -22.98 5.49 -0.68
C GLU A 152 -21.63 6.07 -1.04
N ALA A 153 -21.07 5.64 -2.17
CA ALA A 153 -19.84 6.19 -2.70
C ALA A 153 -20.14 7.46 -3.49
N GLU A 154 -19.51 8.57 -3.13
CA GLU A 154 -19.70 9.87 -3.78
C GLU A 154 -18.33 10.47 -4.12
N GLY A 155 -17.80 10.17 -5.32
CA GLY A 155 -16.45 10.56 -5.73
C GLY A 155 -15.39 9.95 -4.83
N ASP A 156 -14.55 10.80 -4.22
CA ASP A 156 -13.47 10.37 -3.31
C ASP A 156 -13.95 10.16 -1.86
N PHE A 157 -15.24 10.29 -1.58
CA PHE A 157 -15.82 10.16 -0.26
C PHE A 157 -16.81 9.01 -0.18
N THR A 158 -16.98 8.47 1.02
CA THR A 158 -18.05 7.51 1.33
C THR A 158 -18.99 8.12 2.33
N ARG A 159 -20.27 8.18 1.98
CA ARG A 159 -21.35 8.65 2.87
C ARG A 159 -21.91 7.48 3.66
N PHE A 160 -21.95 7.64 4.98
CA PHE A 160 -22.49 6.64 5.90
C PHE A 160 -23.85 7.10 6.40
N TYR A 161 -24.85 6.23 6.27
CA TYR A 161 -26.18 6.43 6.85
C TYR A 161 -26.27 5.55 8.10
N ILE A 162 -26.42 6.19 9.27
CA ILE A 162 -26.53 5.50 10.56
C ILE A 162 -27.99 5.50 10.98
N ALA A 163 -28.53 4.33 11.35
CA ALA A 163 -29.89 4.19 11.77
C ALA A 163 -30.16 5.00 13.06
N GLY A 164 -31.16 5.90 13.01
CA GLY A 164 -31.60 6.65 14.19
C GLY A 164 -30.88 7.99 14.45
N LYS A 165 -30.12 8.49 13.49
CA LYS A 165 -29.53 9.86 13.55
C LYS A 165 -29.65 10.57 12.24
#